data_d0a92711d5adbb6c4527bdc52c93d1c1
#
_entry.id   d0a92711d5adbb6c4527bdc52c93d1c1
#
_cell.length_a   1.000
_cell.length_b   1.000
_cell.length_c   1.000
_cell.angle_alpha   90.00
_cell.angle_beta   90.00
_cell.angle_gamma   90.00
#
_symmetry.space_group_name_H-M   'P 1'
#
loop_
_entity.id
_entity.type
_entity.pdbx_description
1 polymer ?
#
loop_
_entity_poly.entity_id
_entity_poly.type
_entity_poly.pdbx_seq_one_letter_code
_entity_poly.pdbx_strand_id
1 'polypeptide(L)'
;MRNAIAALFLFAIAPSAAIAAPPAAGLYDEAADAKADIAATLAEAQRAKVPVIVVFGANWCGDCKMLDMAFKTGASAPLIAEKFKVVKVNVGRFDRNVDVAESYGVPLKSGIPAVAILSTQGKVTYATRAGELADARKMGDDGVYDFFKKVAAAGK
;
A
#
# COMPACT_ATOMS: atom_id res chain seq x y z
N MET A 1 -60.60 -3.87 49.34
CA MET A 1 -59.49 -2.85 49.43
C MET A 1 -58.31 -3.42 48.67
N ARG A 2 -58.07 -2.98 47.45
CA ARG A 2 -57.00 -3.49 46.55
C ARG A 2 -56.10 -2.33 46.17
N ASN A 3 -54.90 -2.32 46.81
CA ASN A 3 -53.87 -1.31 46.52
C ASN A 3 -53.12 -1.71 45.23
N ALA A 4 -53.25 -0.93 44.18
CA ALA A 4 -52.45 -1.05 42.99
C ALA A 4 -51.20 -0.15 43.15
N ILE A 5 -50.01 -0.77 43.22
CA ILE A 5 -48.73 -0.09 43.22
C ILE A 5 -48.30 0.06 41.77
N ALA A 6 -48.33 1.31 41.24
CA ALA A 6 -47.79 1.62 39.93
C ALA A 6 -46.26 1.80 40.02
N ALA A 7 -45.50 0.88 39.43
CA ALA A 7 -44.08 1.00 39.31
C ALA A 7 -43.73 1.89 38.09
N LEU A 8 -43.13 3.05 38.37
CA LEU A 8 -42.59 3.96 37.33
C LEU A 8 -41.20 3.41 36.91
N PHE A 9 -41.10 2.89 35.71
CA PHE A 9 -39.80 2.57 35.11
C PHE A 9 -39.21 3.83 34.49
N LEU A 10 -38.17 4.42 35.11
CA LEU A 10 -37.34 5.43 34.50
C LEU A 10 -36.42 4.76 33.47
N PHE A 11 -36.69 5.02 32.18
CA PHE A 11 -35.79 4.63 31.12
C PHE A 11 -34.65 5.64 31.04
N ALA A 12 -33.45 5.26 31.50
CA ALA A 12 -32.25 6.07 31.36
C ALA A 12 -31.74 5.96 29.91
N ILE A 13 -31.89 7.05 29.13
CA ILE A 13 -31.30 7.19 27.79
C ILE A 13 -29.82 7.50 27.97
N ALA A 14 -28.96 6.52 27.73
CA ALA A 14 -27.51 6.72 27.67
C ALA A 14 -27.15 7.48 26.37
N PRO A 15 -26.32 8.51 26.42
CA PRO A 15 -25.88 9.19 25.20
C PRO A 15 -24.96 8.25 24.41
N SER A 16 -25.38 7.91 23.19
CA SER A 16 -24.54 7.20 22.21
C SER A 16 -23.41 8.13 21.79
N ALA A 17 -22.19 7.88 22.24
CA ALA A 17 -21.01 8.55 21.73
C ALA A 17 -20.81 8.13 20.26
N ALA A 18 -21.04 9.05 19.33
CA ALA A 18 -20.72 8.85 17.92
C ALA A 18 -19.20 8.74 17.79
N ILE A 19 -18.70 7.55 17.54
CA ILE A 19 -17.30 7.33 17.14
C ILE A 19 -17.17 7.92 15.73
N ALA A 20 -16.49 9.08 15.61
CA ALA A 20 -16.15 9.65 14.32
C ALA A 20 -15.32 8.62 13.53
N ALA A 21 -15.78 8.29 12.31
CA ALA A 21 -15.01 7.46 11.42
C ALA A 21 -13.64 8.13 11.15
N PRO A 22 -12.54 7.39 11.13
CA PRO A 22 -11.24 7.95 10.79
C PRO A 22 -11.32 8.58 9.39
N PRO A 23 -10.62 9.70 9.13
CA PRO A 23 -10.58 10.30 7.80
C PRO A 23 -10.15 9.24 6.80
N ALA A 24 -10.79 9.25 5.61
CA ALA A 24 -10.46 8.30 4.56
C ALA A 24 -8.95 8.35 4.29
N ALA A 25 -8.26 7.25 4.55
CA ALA A 25 -6.83 7.15 4.33
C ALA A 25 -6.53 7.48 2.86
N GLY A 26 -5.56 8.35 2.62
CA GLY A 26 -5.06 8.61 1.26
C GLY A 26 -4.54 7.33 0.62
N LEU A 27 -4.10 7.44 -0.64
CA LEU A 27 -3.49 6.31 -1.35
C LEU A 27 -2.29 5.71 -0.59
N TYR A 28 -1.55 6.57 0.11
CA TYR A 28 -0.48 6.24 1.04
C TYR A 28 -0.89 6.71 2.43
N ASP A 29 -0.87 5.81 3.41
CA ASP A 29 -1.13 6.15 4.81
C ASP A 29 0.08 6.94 5.37
N GLU A 30 -0.19 8.19 5.78
CA GLU A 30 0.85 9.08 6.30
C GLU A 30 1.23 8.78 7.76
N ALA A 31 0.41 8.01 8.47
CA ALA A 31 0.64 7.61 9.85
C ALA A 31 1.23 6.20 9.98
N ALA A 32 1.32 5.44 8.87
CA ALA A 32 1.78 4.08 8.87
C ALA A 32 3.24 3.92 9.28
N ASP A 33 3.54 2.83 10.01
CA ASP A 33 4.91 2.37 10.23
C ASP A 33 5.34 1.49 9.04
N ALA A 34 6.12 2.08 8.14
CA ALA A 34 6.56 1.41 6.92
C ALA A 34 7.31 0.09 7.18
N LYS A 35 8.13 0.03 8.23
CA LYS A 35 8.89 -1.19 8.57
C LYS A 35 7.98 -2.28 9.08
N ALA A 36 7.01 -1.93 9.93
CA ALA A 36 6.01 -2.87 10.41
C ALA A 36 5.12 -3.40 9.28
N ASP A 37 4.66 -2.53 8.38
CA ASP A 37 3.81 -2.91 7.24
C ASP A 37 4.54 -3.81 6.25
N ILE A 38 5.81 -3.53 5.96
CA ILE A 38 6.65 -4.39 5.13
C ILE A 38 6.83 -5.77 5.78
N ALA A 39 7.09 -5.82 7.09
CA ALA A 39 7.25 -7.08 7.82
C ALA A 39 5.95 -7.90 7.82
N ALA A 40 4.81 -7.28 8.03
CA ALA A 40 3.50 -7.93 7.97
C ALA A 40 3.21 -8.48 6.56
N THR A 41 3.48 -7.67 5.52
CA THR A 41 3.29 -8.07 4.12
C THR A 41 4.22 -9.22 3.73
N LEU A 42 5.47 -9.22 4.21
CA LEU A 42 6.40 -10.34 4.00
C LEU A 42 5.89 -11.64 4.63
N ALA A 43 5.31 -11.58 5.84
CA ALA A 43 4.71 -12.75 6.48
C ALA A 43 3.53 -13.31 5.68
N GLU A 44 2.71 -12.45 5.06
CA GLU A 44 1.65 -12.86 4.14
C GLU A 44 2.21 -13.47 2.85
N ALA A 45 3.24 -12.85 2.29
CA ALA A 45 3.90 -13.28 1.06
C ALA A 45 4.55 -14.66 1.22
N GLN A 46 5.15 -14.94 2.38
CA GLN A 46 5.68 -16.26 2.72
C GLN A 46 4.59 -17.34 2.70
N ARG A 47 3.42 -17.05 3.32
CA ARG A 47 2.28 -17.99 3.30
C ARG A 47 1.73 -18.22 1.91
N ALA A 48 1.64 -17.15 1.11
CA ALA A 48 1.16 -17.19 -0.27
C ALA A 48 2.21 -17.70 -1.28
N LYS A 49 3.49 -17.80 -0.87
CA LYS A 49 4.63 -18.18 -1.71
C LYS A 49 4.83 -17.25 -2.91
N VAL A 50 4.56 -15.97 -2.74
CA VAL A 50 4.75 -14.94 -3.76
C VAL A 50 5.67 -13.82 -3.26
N PRO A 51 6.42 -13.12 -4.14
CA PRO A 51 7.24 -11.96 -3.77
C PRO A 51 6.39 -10.76 -3.34
N VAL A 52 7.05 -9.78 -2.72
CA VAL A 52 6.46 -8.50 -2.30
C VAL A 52 6.91 -7.39 -3.23
N ILE A 53 5.98 -6.54 -3.66
CA ILE A 53 6.27 -5.22 -4.23
C ILE A 53 6.17 -4.19 -3.11
N VAL A 54 7.28 -3.55 -2.78
CA VAL A 54 7.31 -2.35 -1.93
C VAL A 54 7.23 -1.14 -2.85
N VAL A 55 6.14 -0.37 -2.77
CA VAL A 55 5.91 0.81 -3.62
C VAL A 55 6.17 2.06 -2.81
N PHE A 56 7.20 2.81 -3.18
CA PHE A 56 7.51 4.12 -2.60
C PHE A 56 6.79 5.22 -3.38
N GLY A 57 6.02 6.04 -2.69
CA GLY A 57 5.24 7.09 -3.33
C GLY A 57 4.61 8.06 -2.34
N ALA A 58 3.74 8.94 -2.83
CA ALA A 58 3.08 9.96 -2.01
C ALA A 58 1.69 10.32 -2.56
N ASN A 59 0.84 10.86 -1.70
CA ASN A 59 -0.55 11.21 -2.05
C ASN A 59 -0.67 12.33 -3.10
N TRP A 60 0.32 13.23 -3.17
CA TRP A 60 0.36 14.31 -4.17
C TRP A 60 0.84 13.83 -5.56
N CYS A 61 1.46 12.65 -5.65
CA CYS A 61 2.11 12.15 -6.86
C CYS A 61 1.08 11.60 -7.88
N GLY A 62 0.95 12.25 -9.03
CA GLY A 62 0.03 11.81 -10.08
C GLY A 62 0.42 10.48 -10.73
N ASP A 63 1.71 10.21 -10.90
CA ASP A 63 2.21 8.93 -11.44
C ASP A 63 1.99 7.78 -10.46
N CYS A 64 2.06 8.07 -9.15
CA CYS A 64 1.73 7.08 -8.11
C CYS A 64 0.24 6.68 -8.13
N LYS A 65 -0.65 7.64 -8.42
CA LYS A 65 -2.08 7.37 -8.59
C LYS A 65 -2.35 6.52 -9.82
N MET A 66 -1.63 6.79 -10.92
CA MET A 66 -1.73 5.98 -12.14
C MET A 66 -1.27 4.54 -11.88
N LEU A 67 -0.13 4.35 -11.22
CA LEU A 67 0.37 3.03 -10.87
C LEU A 67 -0.63 2.25 -10.00
N ASP A 68 -1.22 2.91 -9.00
CA ASP A 68 -2.23 2.28 -8.14
C ASP A 68 -3.48 1.87 -8.93
N MET A 69 -3.90 2.71 -9.87
CA MET A 69 -5.03 2.42 -10.75
C MET A 69 -4.73 1.20 -11.64
N ALA A 70 -3.54 1.14 -12.24
CA ALA A 70 -3.10 0.00 -13.03
C ALA A 70 -3.10 -1.31 -12.21
N PHE A 71 -2.71 -1.23 -10.93
CA PHE A 71 -2.72 -2.39 -10.02
C PHE A 71 -4.11 -2.87 -9.61
N LYS A 72 -5.12 -2.00 -9.66
CA LYS A 72 -6.49 -2.30 -9.20
C LYS A 72 -7.46 -2.62 -10.33
N THR A 73 -7.34 -1.94 -11.45
CA THR A 73 -8.36 -1.97 -12.52
C THR A 73 -7.78 -2.16 -13.93
N GLY A 74 -6.47 -2.01 -14.11
CA GLY A 74 -5.80 -2.10 -15.40
C GLY A 74 -5.42 -3.52 -15.81
N ALA A 75 -4.72 -3.65 -16.93
CA ALA A 75 -4.18 -4.91 -17.45
C ALA A 75 -3.23 -5.58 -16.46
N SER A 76 -2.56 -4.79 -15.61
CA SER A 76 -1.67 -5.29 -14.55
C SER A 76 -2.41 -5.95 -13.40
N ALA A 77 -3.69 -5.62 -13.15
CA ALA A 77 -4.42 -6.04 -11.95
C ALA A 77 -4.42 -7.57 -11.72
N PRO A 78 -4.75 -8.42 -12.72
CA PRO A 78 -4.70 -9.87 -12.54
C PRO A 78 -3.28 -10.39 -12.25
N LEU A 79 -2.27 -9.84 -12.95
CA LEU A 79 -0.88 -10.22 -12.76
C LEU A 79 -0.39 -9.88 -11.34
N ILE A 80 -0.68 -8.67 -10.87
CA ILE A 80 -0.28 -8.22 -9.53
C ILE A 80 -0.98 -9.04 -8.45
N ALA A 81 -2.30 -9.24 -8.57
CA ALA A 81 -3.08 -10.00 -7.60
C ALA A 81 -2.62 -11.46 -7.47
N GLU A 82 -2.23 -12.08 -8.59
CA GLU A 82 -1.80 -13.47 -8.62
C GLU A 82 -0.34 -13.66 -8.16
N LYS A 83 0.56 -12.76 -8.61
CA LYS A 83 2.01 -13.00 -8.51
C LYS A 83 2.69 -12.25 -7.38
N PHE A 84 2.02 -11.30 -6.71
CA PHE A 84 2.67 -10.44 -5.73
C PHE A 84 1.78 -10.13 -4.52
N LYS A 85 2.40 -9.80 -3.40
CA LYS A 85 1.82 -8.96 -2.35
C LYS A 85 2.34 -7.55 -2.52
N VAL A 86 1.52 -6.55 -2.21
CA VAL A 86 1.87 -5.14 -2.40
C VAL A 86 1.79 -4.41 -1.08
N VAL A 87 2.83 -3.65 -0.74
CA VAL A 87 2.85 -2.70 0.38
C VAL A 87 3.25 -1.32 -0.14
N LYS A 88 2.57 -0.29 0.35
CA LYS A 88 2.83 1.10 -0.03
C LYS A 88 3.53 1.82 1.10
N VAL A 89 4.59 2.53 0.76
CA VAL A 89 5.41 3.31 1.69
C VAL A 89 5.31 4.78 1.31
N ASN A 90 4.77 5.60 2.23
CA ASN A 90 4.70 7.04 2.06
C ASN A 90 6.09 7.66 2.21
N VAL A 91 6.54 8.40 1.19
CA VAL A 91 7.82 9.11 1.23
C VAL A 91 7.65 10.63 1.47
N GLY A 92 6.41 11.07 1.75
CA GLY A 92 6.11 12.47 2.02
C GLY A 92 6.52 13.38 0.84
N ARG A 93 7.31 14.38 1.12
CA ARG A 93 7.99 15.23 0.12
C ARG A 93 9.47 14.87 0.00
N PHE A 94 9.77 13.57 -0.02
CA PHE A 94 11.12 12.99 0.06
C PHE A 94 11.80 13.24 1.42
N ASP A 95 11.01 13.32 2.47
CA ASP A 95 11.40 13.59 3.85
C ASP A 95 10.97 12.50 4.85
N ARG A 96 10.35 11.41 4.34
CA ARG A 96 9.89 10.27 5.13
C ARG A 96 10.36 8.96 4.51
N ASN A 97 10.70 7.98 5.34
CA ASN A 97 11.07 6.62 4.92
C ASN A 97 12.16 6.56 3.84
N VAL A 98 13.01 7.60 3.75
CA VAL A 98 14.13 7.66 2.80
C VAL A 98 15.15 6.56 3.13
N ASP A 99 15.44 6.36 4.41
CA ASP A 99 16.28 5.28 4.92
C ASP A 99 15.76 3.89 4.53
N VAL A 100 14.44 3.71 4.53
CA VAL A 100 13.81 2.46 4.09
C VAL A 100 14.03 2.23 2.60
N ALA A 101 13.80 3.24 1.77
CA ALA A 101 14.02 3.15 0.32
C ALA A 101 15.51 2.87 -0.01
N GLU A 102 16.42 3.58 0.64
CA GLU A 102 17.87 3.39 0.47
C GLU A 102 18.32 1.99 0.86
N SER A 103 17.77 1.44 1.95
CA SER A 103 18.09 0.08 2.42
C SER A 103 17.73 -0.99 1.39
N TYR A 104 16.75 -0.73 0.51
CA TYR A 104 16.36 -1.60 -0.60
C TYR A 104 17.03 -1.22 -1.93
N GLY A 105 17.93 -0.26 -1.93
CA GLY A 105 18.64 0.19 -3.13
C GLY A 105 17.81 1.02 -4.10
N VAL A 106 16.77 1.70 -3.59
CA VAL A 106 15.88 2.60 -4.35
C VAL A 106 16.29 4.05 -4.12
N PRO A 107 16.93 4.72 -5.10
CA PRO A 107 17.27 6.14 -4.98
C PRO A 107 16.07 7.02 -5.30
N LEU A 108 15.39 7.55 -4.27
CA LEU A 108 14.18 8.38 -4.44
C LEU A 108 14.40 9.65 -5.26
N LYS A 109 15.65 10.13 -5.36
CA LYS A 109 16.02 11.27 -6.22
C LYS A 109 15.75 11.02 -7.71
N SER A 110 15.64 9.77 -8.13
CA SER A 110 15.29 9.40 -9.51
C SER A 110 13.79 9.51 -9.79
N GLY A 111 12.98 9.86 -8.79
CA GLY A 111 11.54 10.07 -8.91
C GLY A 111 10.69 8.96 -8.29
N ILE A 112 9.40 9.25 -8.20
CA ILE A 112 8.37 8.33 -7.71
C ILE A 112 7.19 8.25 -8.70
N PRO A 113 6.45 7.13 -8.75
CA PRO A 113 6.61 5.93 -7.91
C PRO A 113 7.91 5.18 -8.21
N ALA A 114 8.46 4.59 -7.17
CA ALA A 114 9.62 3.71 -7.26
C ALA A 114 9.30 2.40 -6.53
N VAL A 115 9.92 1.29 -6.91
CA VAL A 115 9.62 -0.01 -6.32
C VAL A 115 10.87 -0.80 -5.96
N ALA A 116 10.77 -1.60 -4.90
CA ALA A 116 11.65 -2.73 -4.65
C ALA A 116 10.81 -4.01 -4.68
N ILE A 117 11.37 -5.08 -5.27
CA ILE A 117 10.77 -6.41 -5.22
C ILE A 117 11.58 -7.24 -4.23
N LEU A 118 10.87 -7.82 -3.26
CA LEU A 118 11.47 -8.68 -2.25
C LEU A 118 11.05 -10.13 -2.48
N SER A 119 11.99 -11.05 -2.36
CA SER A 119 11.66 -12.48 -2.29
C SER A 119 10.82 -12.76 -1.04
N THR A 120 10.26 -13.96 -0.93
CA THR A 120 9.55 -14.43 0.27
C THR A 120 10.42 -14.41 1.53
N GLN A 121 11.75 -14.38 1.40
CA GLN A 121 12.69 -14.26 2.50
C GLN A 121 13.13 -12.82 2.79
N GLY A 122 12.52 -11.83 2.12
CA GLY A 122 12.83 -10.41 2.30
C GLY A 122 14.10 -9.93 1.56
N LYS A 123 14.70 -10.78 0.72
CA LYS A 123 15.88 -10.38 -0.08
C LYS A 123 15.42 -9.55 -1.29
N VAL A 124 16.07 -8.42 -1.55
CA VAL A 124 15.84 -7.62 -2.75
C VAL A 124 16.24 -8.41 -4.00
N THR A 125 15.29 -8.62 -4.91
CA THR A 125 15.50 -9.27 -6.20
C THR A 125 15.50 -8.28 -7.36
N TYR A 126 14.83 -7.13 -7.17
CA TYR A 126 14.80 -6.02 -8.12
C TYR A 126 14.59 -4.69 -7.37
N ALA A 127 15.14 -3.61 -7.88
CA ALA A 127 14.84 -2.25 -7.43
C ALA A 127 14.91 -1.28 -8.62
N THR A 128 13.95 -0.34 -8.72
CA THR A 128 14.05 0.77 -9.66
C THR A 128 15.19 1.68 -9.26
N ARG A 129 16.03 2.08 -10.21
CA ARG A 129 17.24 2.88 -9.94
C ARG A 129 17.32 4.16 -10.75
N ALA A 130 16.66 4.18 -11.90
CA ALA A 130 16.72 5.27 -12.87
C ALA A 130 15.36 5.97 -13.09
N GLY A 131 14.39 5.77 -12.19
CA GLY A 131 13.06 6.36 -12.33
C GLY A 131 12.17 5.63 -13.33
N GLU A 132 12.35 4.32 -13.51
CA GLU A 132 11.68 3.48 -14.51
C GLU A 132 10.15 3.57 -14.46
N LEU A 133 9.59 3.96 -13.32
CA LEU A 133 8.15 4.17 -13.12
C LEU A 133 7.76 5.63 -12.83
N ALA A 134 8.75 6.54 -12.78
CA ALA A 134 8.51 7.93 -12.38
C ALA A 134 7.64 8.73 -13.38
N ASP A 135 7.38 8.18 -14.56
CA ASP A 135 6.48 8.71 -15.58
C ASP A 135 5.37 7.71 -15.97
N ALA A 136 4.85 6.97 -14.97
CA ALA A 136 3.83 5.94 -15.16
C ALA A 136 2.60 6.41 -15.96
N ARG A 137 2.24 7.70 -15.87
CA ARG A 137 1.17 8.30 -16.71
C ARG A 137 1.49 8.26 -18.19
N LYS A 138 2.77 8.43 -18.58
CA LYS A 138 3.20 8.34 -19.98
C LYS A 138 3.32 6.89 -20.43
N MET A 139 3.70 6.00 -19.54
CA MET A 139 3.76 4.56 -19.83
C MET A 139 2.38 4.01 -20.19
N GLY A 140 1.33 4.54 -19.56
CA GLY A 140 0.00 4.00 -19.66
C GLY A 140 -0.13 2.61 -19.01
N ASP A 141 -1.30 2.02 -19.12
CA ASP A 141 -1.61 0.73 -18.49
C ASP A 141 -0.76 -0.41 -19.10
N ASP A 142 -0.62 -0.44 -20.42
CA ASP A 142 0.17 -1.46 -21.12
C ASP A 142 1.66 -1.39 -20.75
N GLY A 143 2.22 -0.19 -20.63
CA GLY A 143 3.62 -0.03 -20.26
C GLY A 143 3.89 -0.46 -18.82
N VAL A 144 2.96 -0.20 -17.90
CA VAL A 144 3.02 -0.70 -16.51
C VAL A 144 2.92 -2.23 -16.50
N TYR A 145 2.00 -2.81 -17.28
CA TYR A 145 1.86 -4.25 -17.40
C TYR A 145 3.15 -4.91 -17.90
N ASP A 146 3.73 -4.40 -18.99
CA ASP A 146 4.96 -4.94 -19.57
C ASP A 146 6.13 -4.86 -18.60
N PHE A 147 6.22 -3.77 -17.83
CA PHE A 147 7.23 -3.62 -16.79
C PHE A 147 7.11 -4.75 -15.74
N PHE A 148 5.94 -4.94 -15.13
CA PHE A 148 5.77 -5.95 -14.08
C PHE A 148 5.80 -7.38 -14.61
N LYS A 149 5.40 -7.62 -15.85
CA LYS A 149 5.57 -8.90 -16.53
C LYS A 149 7.05 -9.29 -16.65
N LYS A 150 7.92 -8.36 -17.05
CA LYS A 150 9.38 -8.58 -17.10
C LYS A 150 9.96 -8.85 -15.71
N VAL A 151 9.56 -8.06 -14.71
CA VAL A 151 10.03 -8.23 -13.33
C VAL A 151 9.60 -9.58 -12.76
N ALA A 152 8.35 -10.00 -12.99
CA ALA A 152 7.82 -11.29 -12.55
C ALA A 152 8.55 -12.47 -13.20
N ALA A 153 9.01 -12.33 -14.46
CA ALA A 153 9.78 -13.36 -15.16
C ALA A 153 11.22 -13.48 -14.66
N ALA A 154 11.83 -12.36 -14.24
CA ALA A 154 13.22 -12.32 -13.76
C ALA A 154 13.39 -12.83 -12.31
N GLY A 155 12.31 -12.92 -11.54
CA GLY A 155 12.32 -13.36 -10.14
C GLY A 155 12.17 -14.88 -9.92
N LYS A 156 12.30 -15.68 -10.96
CA LYS A 156 12.23 -17.15 -10.89
C LYS A 156 13.59 -17.78 -10.71
#